data_fda9c293d1665dba63ad7ef0d66863c3
#
_entry.id   fda9c293d1665dba63ad7ef0d66863c3
#
_cell.length_a   1.000
_cell.length_b   1.000
_cell.length_c   1.000
_cell.angle_alpha   90.00
_cell.angle_beta   90.00
_cell.angle_gamma   90.00
#
_symmetry.space_group_name_H-M   'P 1'
#
loop_
_entity.id
_entity.type
_entity.pdbx_description
1 polymer ?
#
loop_
_entity_poly.entity_id
_entity_poly.type
_entity_poly.pdbx_seq_one_letter_code
_entity_poly.pdbx_strand_id
1 'polypeptide(L)'
;GKETWVLCSDRLQSIFNLILNQSIPLGEIVGDDYIFNGIQTSANKVYIFQPESEDRQYYYFKYNKQLYQVEKKVTKPYFKTVSGEDSLNTYRTFKPNARVIFPYKKRTDGKLDVIKLSTIQRKYPYFYNYLTAIQSELDRPNRDIKPTPTTTNEWHRFGRHQSLEACEISEIDGVAINGLMC
;
A
#
# COMPACT_ATOMS: atom_id res chain seq x y z
N GLY A 1 19.05 -27.70 -1.41
CA GLY A 1 17.99 -27.43 -2.39
C GLY A 1 16.70 -27.16 -1.67
N LYS A 2 16.07 -26.02 -1.98
CA LYS A 2 14.72 -25.73 -1.49
C LYS A 2 13.75 -26.28 -2.52
N GLU A 3 13.48 -27.58 -2.44
CA GLU A 3 12.40 -28.15 -3.23
C GLU A 3 11.05 -27.73 -2.60
N THR A 4 10.20 -27.15 -3.42
CA THR A 4 8.83 -26.84 -3.01
C THR A 4 8.02 -28.12 -3.00
N TRP A 5 7.54 -28.52 -1.84
CA TRP A 5 6.71 -29.70 -1.70
C TRP A 5 5.31 -29.40 -2.26
N VAL A 6 4.94 -30.11 -3.31
CA VAL A 6 3.61 -30.05 -3.89
C VAL A 6 2.89 -31.33 -3.56
N LEU A 7 1.94 -31.28 -2.63
CA LEU A 7 1.10 -32.41 -2.27
C LEU A 7 -0.04 -32.55 -3.28
N CYS A 8 0.19 -33.33 -4.33
CA CYS A 8 -0.83 -33.59 -5.34
C CYS A 8 -0.70 -35.05 -5.87
N SER A 9 -1.70 -35.51 -6.62
CA SER A 9 -1.64 -36.81 -7.28
C SER A 9 -0.55 -36.83 -8.36
N ASP A 10 -0.02 -38.02 -8.67
CA ASP A 10 1.03 -38.19 -9.69
C ASP A 10 0.64 -37.60 -11.04
N ARG A 11 -0.63 -37.68 -11.40
CA ARG A 11 -1.15 -37.05 -12.63
C ARG A 11 -1.04 -35.53 -12.61
N LEU A 12 -1.39 -34.91 -11.49
CA LEU A 12 -1.24 -33.44 -11.34
C LEU A 12 0.22 -33.02 -11.28
N GLN A 13 1.07 -33.84 -10.64
CA GLN A 13 2.51 -33.61 -10.63
C GLN A 13 3.11 -33.64 -12.03
N SER A 14 2.69 -34.59 -12.86
CA SER A 14 3.13 -34.68 -14.26
C SER A 14 2.73 -33.47 -15.09
N ILE A 15 1.49 -32.99 -14.90
CA ILE A 15 0.99 -31.77 -15.57
C ILE A 15 1.78 -30.54 -15.08
N PHE A 16 2.03 -30.46 -13.77
CA PHE A 16 2.78 -29.35 -13.19
C PHE A 16 4.22 -29.28 -13.71
N ASN A 17 4.88 -30.44 -13.78
CA ASN A 17 6.22 -30.54 -14.34
C ASN A 17 6.25 -30.17 -15.85
N LEU A 18 5.23 -30.55 -16.60
CA LEU A 18 5.11 -30.14 -18.00
C LEU A 18 5.00 -28.64 -18.15
N ILE A 19 4.16 -28.00 -17.31
CA ILE A 19 4.01 -26.52 -17.28
C ILE A 19 5.35 -25.87 -16.93
N LEU A 20 6.01 -26.32 -15.87
CA LEU A 20 7.29 -25.76 -15.42
C LEU A 20 8.38 -25.88 -16.51
N ASN A 21 8.42 -27.00 -17.24
CA ASN A 21 9.41 -27.22 -18.30
C ASN A 21 9.14 -26.40 -19.58
N GLN A 22 7.91 -25.90 -19.75
CA GLN A 22 7.50 -25.13 -20.94
C GLN A 22 7.22 -23.66 -20.64
N SER A 23 7.32 -23.24 -19.40
CA SER A 23 7.08 -21.85 -18.99
C SER A 23 8.35 -21.17 -18.54
N ILE A 24 8.40 -19.87 -18.73
CA ILE A 24 9.44 -19.01 -18.19
C ILE A 24 8.88 -18.35 -16.92
N PRO A 25 9.56 -18.44 -15.77
CA PRO A 25 9.14 -17.75 -14.55
C PRO A 25 8.94 -16.24 -14.81
N LEU A 26 7.85 -15.69 -14.26
CA LEU A 26 7.53 -14.28 -14.46
C LEU A 26 8.69 -13.36 -14.01
N GLY A 27 9.40 -13.72 -12.93
CA GLY A 27 10.58 -13.01 -12.45
C GLY A 27 11.72 -12.92 -13.47
N GLU A 28 11.87 -13.92 -14.32
CA GLU A 28 12.88 -13.88 -15.42
C GLU A 28 12.45 -12.93 -16.55
N ILE A 29 11.15 -12.75 -16.75
CA ILE A 29 10.62 -11.86 -17.80
C ILE A 29 10.65 -10.40 -17.35
N VAL A 30 10.18 -10.12 -16.12
CA VAL A 30 9.99 -8.74 -15.65
C VAL A 30 11.05 -8.30 -14.63
N GLY A 31 11.84 -9.25 -14.08
CA GLY A 31 12.74 -9.02 -12.96
C GLY A 31 12.04 -9.13 -11.60
N ASP A 32 12.67 -9.79 -10.65
CA ASP A 32 12.08 -10.02 -9.31
C ASP A 32 11.80 -8.72 -8.55
N ASP A 33 12.59 -7.68 -8.77
CA ASP A 33 12.41 -6.36 -8.15
C ASP A 33 11.10 -5.65 -8.56
N TYR A 34 10.49 -6.08 -9.66
CA TYR A 34 9.22 -5.53 -10.15
C TYR A 34 8.00 -6.31 -9.66
N ILE A 35 8.19 -7.42 -8.95
CA ILE A 35 7.12 -8.23 -8.36
C ILE A 35 7.04 -7.95 -6.88
N PHE A 36 6.09 -7.13 -6.44
CA PHE A 36 5.97 -6.72 -5.04
C PHE A 36 4.52 -6.58 -4.58
N ASN A 37 4.34 -6.67 -3.27
CA ASN A 37 3.06 -6.38 -2.65
C ASN A 37 2.81 -4.88 -2.60
N GLY A 38 1.58 -4.47 -2.83
CA GLY A 38 1.16 -3.08 -2.65
C GLY A 38 1.23 -2.62 -1.19
N ILE A 39 0.87 -1.36 -0.96
CA ILE A 39 0.91 -0.73 0.36
C ILE A 39 0.07 -1.50 1.39
N GLN A 40 0.69 -1.87 2.50
CA GLN A 40 0.05 -2.56 3.62
C GLN A 40 -0.02 -1.66 4.85
N THR A 41 -1.10 -0.92 4.98
CA THR A 41 -1.25 0.09 6.05
C THR A 41 -1.56 -0.50 7.42
N SER A 42 -2.14 -1.72 7.48
CA SER A 42 -2.81 -2.30 8.64
C SER A 42 -3.95 -1.45 9.24
N ALA A 43 -4.33 -0.37 8.55
CA ALA A 43 -5.44 0.52 8.89
C ALA A 43 -6.00 1.21 7.63
N ASN A 44 -6.41 0.41 6.63
CA ASN A 44 -6.85 0.93 5.34
C ASN A 44 -7.98 1.97 5.47
N LYS A 45 -8.92 1.77 6.40
CA LYS A 45 -10.03 2.72 6.62
C LYS A 45 -9.55 4.11 7.00
N VAL A 46 -8.38 4.20 7.67
CA VAL A 46 -7.79 5.45 8.13
C VAL A 46 -6.96 6.13 7.05
N TYR A 47 -6.18 5.34 6.31
CA TYR A 47 -5.21 5.90 5.36
C TYR A 47 -5.73 6.04 3.95
N ILE A 48 -6.74 5.25 3.55
CA ILE A 48 -7.26 5.23 2.18
C ILE A 48 -8.64 5.86 2.17
N PHE A 49 -8.79 6.92 1.37
CA PHE A 49 -10.05 7.67 1.27
C PHE A 49 -10.37 8.03 -0.18
N GLN A 50 -11.63 8.23 -0.45
CA GLN A 50 -12.12 8.86 -1.67
C GLN A 50 -12.41 10.33 -1.34
N PRO A 51 -11.77 11.29 -2.04
CA PRO A 51 -12.08 12.70 -1.83
C PRO A 51 -13.53 12.99 -2.19
N GLU A 52 -14.24 13.73 -1.34
CA GLU A 52 -15.57 14.31 -1.67
C GLU A 52 -15.40 15.58 -2.51
N SER A 53 -14.35 16.32 -2.23
CA SER A 53 -13.95 17.50 -2.98
C SER A 53 -12.47 17.77 -2.81
N GLU A 54 -11.93 18.65 -3.63
CA GLU A 54 -10.56 19.11 -3.56
C GLU A 54 -10.44 20.57 -3.98
N ASP A 55 -9.40 21.22 -3.49
CA ASP A 55 -8.94 22.52 -3.99
C ASP A 55 -7.48 22.42 -4.46
N ARG A 56 -6.80 23.57 -4.61
CA ARG A 56 -5.40 23.60 -5.06
C ARG A 56 -4.45 22.89 -4.11
N GLN A 57 -4.71 22.88 -2.80
CA GLN A 57 -3.77 22.45 -1.76
C GLN A 57 -4.25 21.24 -0.96
N TYR A 58 -5.56 21.02 -0.89
CA TYR A 58 -6.18 20.07 0.02
C TYR A 58 -7.12 19.12 -0.68
N TYR A 59 -7.26 17.91 -0.07
CA TYR A 59 -8.38 17.01 -0.27
C TYR A 59 -9.30 17.09 0.93
N TYR A 60 -10.61 16.98 0.67
CA TYR A 60 -11.66 16.93 1.69
C TYR A 60 -12.32 15.55 1.64
N PHE A 61 -12.48 14.91 2.79
CA PHE A 61 -13.02 13.56 2.88
C PHE A 61 -13.75 13.33 4.20
N LYS A 62 -14.63 12.34 4.23
CA LYS A 62 -15.32 11.94 5.46
C LYS A 62 -14.67 10.72 6.09
N TYR A 63 -14.50 10.78 7.40
CA TYR A 63 -14.16 9.66 8.25
C TYR A 63 -15.08 9.64 9.46
N ASN A 64 -15.74 8.49 9.74
CA ASN A 64 -16.73 8.37 10.83
C ASN A 64 -17.78 9.49 10.83
N LYS A 65 -18.30 9.85 9.65
CA LYS A 65 -19.28 10.93 9.42
C LYS A 65 -18.77 12.36 9.67
N GLN A 66 -17.54 12.53 10.09
CA GLN A 66 -16.90 13.83 10.27
C GLN A 66 -16.10 14.19 9.01
N LEU A 67 -16.19 15.47 8.60
CA LEU A 67 -15.42 16.00 7.48
C LEU A 67 -14.02 16.38 7.95
N TYR A 68 -13.02 15.89 7.23
CA TYR A 68 -11.61 16.23 7.41
C TYR A 68 -11.02 16.78 6.12
N GLN A 69 -9.91 17.46 6.26
CA GLN A 69 -9.08 17.88 5.14
C GLN A 69 -7.64 17.44 5.37
N VAL A 70 -6.90 17.24 4.29
CA VAL A 70 -5.50 16.82 4.32
C VAL A 70 -4.73 17.51 3.20
N GLU A 71 -3.49 17.86 3.46
CA GLU A 71 -2.61 18.44 2.47
C GLU A 71 -2.31 17.43 1.34
N LYS A 72 -2.47 17.83 0.08
CA LYS A 72 -2.18 16.98 -1.09
C LYS A 72 -0.76 16.42 -1.07
N LYS A 73 0.20 17.18 -0.52
CA LYS A 73 1.62 16.82 -0.44
C LYS A 73 1.92 15.58 0.41
N VAL A 74 1.02 15.19 1.31
CA VAL A 74 1.15 13.97 2.13
C VAL A 74 0.26 12.85 1.63
N THR A 75 -0.23 12.95 0.41
CA THR A 75 -1.08 11.91 -0.19
C THR A 75 -0.48 11.44 -1.51
N LYS A 76 -0.84 10.22 -1.88
CA LYS A 76 -0.51 9.65 -3.19
C LYS A 76 -1.78 9.13 -3.88
N PRO A 77 -1.78 9.08 -5.22
CA PRO A 77 -2.81 8.36 -5.94
C PRO A 77 -2.91 6.91 -5.46
N TYR A 78 -4.10 6.39 -5.35
CA TYR A 78 -4.34 5.02 -4.95
C TYR A 78 -5.48 4.42 -5.77
N PHE A 79 -5.28 3.18 -6.20
CA PHE A 79 -6.34 2.40 -6.81
C PHE A 79 -6.94 1.48 -5.76
N LYS A 80 -8.22 1.73 -5.43
CA LYS A 80 -8.99 0.88 -4.54
C LYS A 80 -9.84 -0.04 -5.39
N THR A 81 -9.60 -1.34 -5.27
CA THR A 81 -10.49 -2.32 -5.88
C THR A 81 -11.88 -2.20 -5.29
N VAL A 82 -12.86 -2.08 -6.16
CA VAL A 82 -14.28 -2.13 -5.79
C VAL A 82 -14.74 -3.56 -6.07
N SER A 83 -15.52 -4.13 -5.17
CA SER A 83 -16.12 -5.45 -5.39
C SER A 83 -17.10 -5.40 -6.57
N GLY A 84 -17.07 -6.37 -7.46
CA GLY A 84 -17.95 -6.46 -8.62
C GLY A 84 -17.25 -6.32 -9.96
N GLU A 85 -17.86 -5.61 -10.90
CA GLU A 85 -17.42 -5.50 -12.29
C GLU A 85 -16.02 -4.86 -12.50
N ASP A 86 -15.55 -4.11 -11.49
CA ASP A 86 -14.19 -3.53 -11.48
C ASP A 86 -13.12 -4.50 -10.98
N SER A 87 -13.44 -5.79 -10.89
CA SER A 87 -12.43 -6.78 -10.55
C SER A 87 -11.34 -6.80 -11.63
N LEU A 88 -10.09 -7.06 -11.22
CA LEU A 88 -8.90 -7.10 -12.08
C LEU A 88 -8.94 -8.26 -13.11
N ASN A 89 -10.12 -8.68 -13.55
CA ASN A 89 -10.30 -9.80 -14.48
C ASN A 89 -10.02 -9.45 -15.93
N THR A 90 -9.73 -8.19 -16.23
CA THR A 90 -9.42 -7.74 -17.60
C THR A 90 -8.22 -6.81 -17.59
N TYR A 91 -7.41 -6.88 -18.63
CA TYR A 91 -6.34 -5.91 -18.87
C TYR A 91 -6.95 -4.53 -19.14
N ARG A 92 -6.94 -3.68 -18.15
CA ARG A 92 -7.42 -2.29 -18.24
C ARG A 92 -6.37 -1.35 -17.70
N THR A 93 -6.32 -0.16 -18.26
CA THR A 93 -5.57 0.94 -17.63
C THR A 93 -6.30 1.35 -16.36
N PHE A 94 -5.65 1.15 -15.21
CA PHE A 94 -6.22 1.52 -13.91
C PHE A 94 -6.01 3.01 -13.67
N LYS A 95 -7.12 3.73 -13.50
CA LYS A 95 -7.06 5.12 -13.03
C LYS A 95 -7.23 5.14 -11.52
N PRO A 96 -6.42 5.92 -10.80
CA PRO A 96 -6.60 6.10 -9.37
C PRO A 96 -8.02 6.60 -9.07
N ASN A 97 -8.74 5.88 -8.21
CA ASN A 97 -10.09 6.22 -7.77
C ASN A 97 -10.13 6.62 -6.28
N ALA A 98 -9.00 6.64 -5.64
CA ALA A 98 -8.84 6.99 -4.23
C ALA A 98 -7.50 7.69 -4.01
N ARG A 99 -7.27 8.09 -2.77
CA ARG A 99 -6.00 8.63 -2.28
C ARG A 99 -5.55 7.83 -1.06
N VAL A 100 -4.24 7.69 -0.90
CA VAL A 100 -3.65 7.17 0.32
C VAL A 100 -2.85 8.26 1.00
N ILE A 101 -3.07 8.45 2.31
CA ILE A 101 -2.21 9.30 3.14
C ILE A 101 -0.88 8.56 3.31
N PHE A 102 0.22 9.21 2.96
CA PHE A 102 1.54 8.62 2.89
C PHE A 102 2.50 9.34 3.84
N PRO A 103 2.59 8.91 5.12
CA PRO A 103 3.35 9.61 6.16
C PRO A 103 4.86 9.35 6.07
N TYR A 104 5.41 9.31 4.87
CA TYR A 104 6.82 9.02 4.62
C TYR A 104 7.46 10.10 3.77
N LYS A 105 8.77 10.24 3.94
CA LYS A 105 9.63 11.08 3.11
C LYS A 105 10.78 10.25 2.56
N LYS A 106 11.20 10.56 1.35
CA LYS A 106 12.37 9.94 0.73
C LYS A 106 13.64 10.57 1.29
N ARG A 107 14.60 9.72 1.61
CA ARG A 107 15.96 10.10 1.99
C ARG A 107 16.84 10.25 0.75
N THR A 108 18.04 10.80 0.93
CA THR A 108 19.04 10.92 -0.13
C THR A 108 19.56 9.59 -0.65
N ASP A 109 19.50 8.53 0.18
CA ASP A 109 19.87 7.15 -0.19
C ASP A 109 18.73 6.36 -0.85
N GLY A 110 17.59 7.02 -1.14
CA GLY A 110 16.43 6.41 -1.78
C GLY A 110 15.46 5.72 -0.82
N LYS A 111 15.85 5.48 0.43
CA LYS A 111 14.99 4.85 1.44
C LYS A 111 13.92 5.80 1.95
N LEU A 112 12.87 5.23 2.52
CA LEU A 112 11.76 5.97 3.11
C LEU A 112 11.84 6.01 4.64
N ASP A 113 11.74 7.22 5.19
CA ASP A 113 11.60 7.47 6.62
C ASP A 113 10.19 7.91 6.94
N VAL A 114 9.70 7.49 8.11
CA VAL A 114 8.47 8.04 8.68
C VAL A 114 8.67 9.53 8.99
N ILE A 115 7.74 10.38 8.58
CA ILE A 115 7.77 11.79 8.91
C ILE A 115 7.48 11.96 10.40
N LYS A 116 8.38 12.59 11.14
CA LYS A 116 8.20 12.83 12.59
C LYS A 116 6.94 13.67 12.86
N LEU A 117 6.19 13.34 13.92
CA LEU A 117 4.97 14.06 14.30
C LEU A 117 5.17 15.58 14.45
N SER A 118 6.30 16.02 15.02
CA SER A 118 6.64 17.45 15.10
C SER A 118 6.79 18.13 13.75
N THR A 119 7.27 17.39 12.75
CA THR A 119 7.36 17.88 11.36
C THR A 119 5.98 17.93 10.72
N ILE A 120 5.14 16.91 10.96
CA ILE A 120 3.75 16.88 10.48
C ILE A 120 2.99 18.07 11.07
N GLN A 121 3.05 18.27 12.37
CA GLN A 121 2.40 19.40 13.06
C GLN A 121 2.74 20.76 12.45
N ARG A 122 4.02 20.98 12.14
CA ARG A 122 4.50 22.26 11.60
C ARG A 122 4.18 22.44 10.12
N LYS A 123 4.32 21.38 9.29
CA LYS A 123 4.24 21.49 7.83
C LYS A 123 2.89 21.07 7.24
N TYR A 124 2.15 20.23 7.96
CA TYR A 124 0.92 19.61 7.51
C TYR A 124 -0.12 19.65 8.64
N PRO A 125 -0.56 20.85 9.07
CA PRO A 125 -1.39 21.00 10.26
C PRO A 125 -2.75 20.30 10.16
N TYR A 126 -3.34 20.20 8.97
CA TYR A 126 -4.61 19.51 8.79
C TYR A 126 -4.45 18.00 8.87
N PHE A 127 -3.39 17.47 8.29
CA PHE A 127 -3.04 16.07 8.47
C PHE A 127 -2.74 15.76 9.95
N TYR A 128 -2.04 16.65 10.66
CA TYR A 128 -1.79 16.49 12.09
C TYR A 128 -3.09 16.44 12.90
N ASN A 129 -4.02 17.35 12.63
CA ASN A 129 -5.33 17.37 13.30
C ASN A 129 -6.11 16.09 13.05
N TYR A 130 -6.09 15.59 11.81
CA TYR A 130 -6.70 14.31 11.49
C TYR A 130 -6.05 13.16 12.28
N LEU A 131 -4.71 13.04 12.26
CA LEU A 131 -3.98 12.03 13.01
C LEU A 131 -4.32 12.05 14.50
N THR A 132 -4.37 13.24 15.10
CA THR A 132 -4.69 13.40 16.52
C THR A 132 -6.11 12.91 16.83
N ALA A 133 -7.07 13.21 15.96
CA ALA A 133 -8.46 12.77 16.13
C ALA A 133 -8.63 11.24 16.08
N ILE A 134 -7.74 10.54 15.33
CA ILE A 134 -7.82 9.09 15.15
C ILE A 134 -6.71 8.32 15.86
N GLN A 135 -5.94 8.98 16.71
CA GLN A 135 -4.77 8.39 17.38
C GLN A 135 -5.11 7.06 18.07
N SER A 136 -6.22 6.99 18.78
CA SER A 136 -6.66 5.78 19.48
C SER A 136 -6.86 4.56 18.56
N GLU A 137 -7.16 4.78 17.28
CA GLU A 137 -7.30 3.71 16.31
C GLU A 137 -5.96 3.22 15.77
N LEU A 138 -4.97 4.10 15.72
CA LEU A 138 -3.64 3.80 15.21
C LEU A 138 -2.67 3.33 16.30
N ASP A 139 -2.76 3.91 17.49
CA ASP A 139 -1.88 3.65 18.64
C ASP A 139 -2.46 2.54 19.55
N ARG A 140 -3.04 1.51 18.95
CA ARG A 140 -3.59 0.39 19.72
C ARG A 140 -2.59 -0.76 19.83
N PRO A 141 -2.53 -1.47 20.98
CA PRO A 141 -1.54 -2.52 21.24
C PRO A 141 -1.56 -3.66 20.22
N ASN A 142 -2.74 -3.98 19.68
CA ASN A 142 -2.94 -5.11 18.77
C ASN A 142 -2.77 -4.74 17.28
N ARG A 143 -2.34 -3.53 16.96
CA ARG A 143 -2.06 -3.19 15.58
C ARG A 143 -0.77 -3.87 15.14
N ASP A 144 -0.85 -4.65 14.07
CA ASP A 144 0.32 -5.32 13.49
C ASP A 144 1.22 -4.31 12.78
N ILE A 145 2.27 -3.88 13.47
CA ILE A 145 3.31 -2.99 12.92
C ILE A 145 4.63 -3.76 12.90
N LYS A 146 5.19 -3.94 11.72
CA LYS A 146 6.46 -4.65 11.50
C LYS A 146 7.42 -3.83 10.63
N PRO A 147 8.67 -3.72 10.97
CA PRO A 147 9.25 -4.06 12.28
C PRO A 147 8.63 -3.20 13.39
N THR A 148 8.78 -3.66 14.62
CA THR A 148 8.30 -2.88 15.78
C THR A 148 8.91 -1.48 15.75
N PRO A 149 8.13 -0.42 16.00
CA PRO A 149 8.66 0.93 16.04
C PRO A 149 9.80 1.06 17.05
N THR A 150 10.88 1.71 16.64
CA THR A 150 12.01 1.99 17.53
C THR A 150 11.71 3.10 18.53
N THR A 151 10.68 3.89 18.25
CA THR A 151 10.22 5.00 19.10
C THR A 151 8.71 4.92 19.29
N THR A 152 8.22 5.33 20.46
CA THR A 152 6.78 5.41 20.78
C THR A 152 6.04 6.43 19.89
N ASN A 153 6.76 7.31 19.18
CA ASN A 153 6.20 8.38 18.36
C ASN A 153 5.99 7.98 16.87
N GLU A 154 6.05 6.70 16.55
CA GLU A 154 5.85 6.21 15.17
C GLU A 154 4.54 5.43 14.98
N TRP A 155 3.58 5.59 15.87
CA TRP A 155 2.29 4.91 15.81
C TRP A 155 1.49 5.21 14.51
N HIS A 156 1.78 6.31 13.86
CA HIS A 156 1.15 6.74 12.60
C HIS A 156 1.81 6.13 11.34
N ARG A 157 2.74 5.20 11.48
CA ARG A 157 3.33 4.50 10.34
C ARG A 157 2.42 3.36 9.85
N PHE A 158 2.68 2.88 8.63
CA PHE A 158 2.00 1.71 8.09
C PHE A 158 2.39 0.43 8.84
N GLY A 159 1.52 -0.57 8.79
CA GLY A 159 1.76 -1.83 9.44
C GLY A 159 2.95 -2.60 8.89
N ARG A 160 3.20 -2.48 7.59
CA ARG A 160 4.31 -3.13 6.91
C ARG A 160 5.11 -2.12 6.10
N HIS A 161 6.44 -2.24 6.16
CA HIS A 161 7.36 -1.42 5.37
C HIS A 161 7.75 -2.06 4.04
N GLN A 162 7.31 -3.28 3.80
CA GLN A 162 7.68 -4.03 2.60
C GLN A 162 7.23 -3.26 1.35
N SER A 163 8.14 -3.14 0.41
CA SER A 163 7.91 -2.59 -0.93
C SER A 163 7.41 -1.13 -0.97
N LEU A 164 7.58 -0.34 0.10
CA LEU A 164 7.16 1.06 0.10
C LEU A 164 7.97 1.90 -0.90
N GLU A 165 9.27 1.61 -1.04
CA GLU A 165 10.14 2.24 -2.02
C GLU A 165 9.69 1.90 -3.45
N ALA A 166 9.31 0.66 -3.71
CA ALA A 166 8.77 0.24 -5.00
C ALA A 166 7.43 0.93 -5.31
N CYS A 167 6.59 1.17 -4.31
CA CYS A 167 5.35 1.94 -4.48
C CYS A 167 5.60 3.41 -4.85
N GLU A 168 6.80 3.97 -4.61
CA GLU A 168 7.16 5.30 -5.09
C GLU A 168 7.58 5.34 -6.56
N ILE A 169 8.10 4.23 -7.06
CA ILE A 169 8.52 4.10 -8.47
C ILE A 169 7.29 3.92 -9.38
N SER A 170 6.16 3.58 -8.83
CA SER A 170 4.95 3.23 -9.56
C SER A 170 4.12 4.40 -10.12
N GLU A 171 4.73 5.51 -10.48
CA GLU A 171 4.22 6.35 -11.59
C GLU A 171 4.43 5.65 -12.96
N ILE A 172 5.04 4.46 -12.94
CA ILE A 172 5.20 3.58 -14.08
C ILE A 172 3.89 2.83 -14.30
N ASP A 173 3.45 2.73 -15.53
CA ASP A 173 2.35 1.89 -15.97
C ASP A 173 2.58 0.44 -15.53
N GLY A 174 2.06 0.08 -14.39
CA GLY A 174 2.18 -1.25 -13.80
C GLY A 174 0.97 -2.11 -14.09
N VAL A 175 1.18 -3.41 -14.20
CA VAL A 175 0.10 -4.39 -14.23
C VAL A 175 -0.20 -4.80 -12.80
N ALA A 176 -1.41 -4.47 -12.33
CA ALA A 176 -1.88 -5.00 -11.05
C ALA A 176 -2.45 -6.41 -11.28
N ILE A 177 -1.93 -7.39 -10.56
CA ILE A 177 -2.46 -8.75 -10.55
C ILE A 177 -3.35 -8.88 -9.33
N ASN A 178 -4.54 -9.42 -9.53
CA ASN A 178 -5.44 -9.69 -8.41
C ASN A 178 -4.74 -10.65 -7.44
N GLY A 179 -4.54 -10.15 -6.23
CA GLY A 179 -3.89 -10.88 -5.16
C GLY A 179 -4.63 -12.07 -4.65
N LEU A 180 -4.94 -13.00 -5.57
CA LEU A 180 -5.34 -14.25 -5.19
C LEU A 180 -4.31 -14.98 -4.75
N MET A 181 -3.80 -14.78 -4.10
CA MET A 181 -3.28 -15.62 -3.88
C MET A 181 -2.50 -15.91 -3.18
N CYS A 182 -2.60 -16.28 -2.22
CA CYS A 182 -1.97 -17.44 -1.58
C CYS A 182 -2.62 -17.69 -0.30
#